data_a325ec540fadde106a67a003cb675e04
#
_entry.id   a325ec540fadde106a67a003cb675e04
#
_cell.length_a   1.000
_cell.length_b   1.000
_cell.length_c   1.000
_cell.angle_alpha   90.00
_cell.angle_beta   90.00
_cell.angle_gamma   90.00
#
_symmetry.space_group_name_H-M   'P 1'
#
loop_
_entity.id
_entity.type
_entity.pdbx_description
1 polymer ?
#
loop_
_entity_poly.entity_id
_entity_poly.type
_entity_poly.pdbx_seq_one_letter_code
_entity_poly.pdbx_strand_id
1 'polypeptide(L)'
;MTIRIQKQDFDAGYEIKRLCARNTSIGGVCSFIGLVRETQSGSSVKAMTLEHYVGMTEKQLVKIEEEALDRWPLEESLIIHRYGRMVPSEQIVLVVTASAHRKAAFESCEFLIDWLKTKAPFWKSEETPKGKEWVQARASDDMAADRWQK
;
A
#
# COMPACT_ATOMS: atom_id res chain seq x y z
N MET A 1 -14.19 7.07 0.04
CA MET A 1 -12.84 6.64 -0.30
C MET A 1 -11.85 7.39 0.55
N THR A 2 -10.92 6.69 1.11
CA THR A 2 -10.10 7.26 2.20
C THR A 2 -8.63 6.97 1.97
N ILE A 3 -7.81 8.01 2.12
CA ILE A 3 -6.36 7.91 2.06
C ILE A 3 -5.80 8.55 3.32
N ARG A 4 -4.94 7.80 4.04
CA ARG A 4 -4.24 8.31 5.21
C ARG A 4 -2.75 7.97 5.11
N ILE A 5 -1.91 8.99 5.34
CA ILE A 5 -0.46 8.82 5.43
C ILE A 5 -0.11 9.23 6.86
N GLN A 6 0.43 8.28 7.62
CA GLN A 6 0.59 8.45 9.06
C GLN A 6 1.79 7.67 9.60
N LYS A 7 2.32 8.12 10.73
CA LYS A 7 3.36 7.38 11.45
C LYS A 7 2.79 6.24 12.28
N GLN A 8 1.59 6.42 12.79
CA GLN A 8 0.95 5.50 13.73
C GLN A 8 0.57 4.20 13.03
N ASP A 9 0.57 3.13 13.80
CA ASP A 9 0.08 1.84 13.35
C ASP A 9 -1.45 1.89 13.11
N PHE A 10 -1.98 0.85 12.55
CA PHE A 10 -3.40 0.72 12.25
C PHE A 10 -3.92 -0.66 12.63
N ASP A 11 -5.21 -0.75 12.88
CA ASP A 11 -5.90 -2.02 13.11
C ASP A 11 -6.69 -2.37 11.84
N ALA A 12 -6.15 -3.29 11.05
CA ALA A 12 -6.73 -3.65 9.75
C ALA A 12 -8.14 -4.21 9.89
N GLY A 13 -8.39 -5.05 10.89
CA GLY A 13 -9.72 -5.62 11.12
C GLY A 13 -10.74 -4.55 11.43
N TYR A 14 -10.40 -3.60 12.28
CA TYR A 14 -11.25 -2.47 12.60
C TYR A 14 -11.57 -1.63 11.36
N GLU A 15 -10.53 -1.31 10.58
CA GLU A 15 -10.70 -0.48 9.38
C GLU A 15 -11.58 -1.16 8.33
N ILE A 16 -11.42 -2.45 8.12
CA ILE A 16 -12.24 -3.21 7.17
C ILE A 16 -13.70 -3.25 7.64
N LYS A 17 -13.91 -3.53 8.90
CA LYS A 17 -15.25 -3.57 9.48
C LYS A 17 -15.96 -2.23 9.35
N ARG A 18 -15.26 -1.14 9.65
CA ARG A 18 -15.78 0.21 9.55
C ARG A 18 -16.13 0.58 8.11
N LEU A 19 -15.26 0.21 7.16
CA LEU A 19 -15.47 0.49 5.73
C LEU A 19 -16.72 -0.18 5.20
N CYS A 20 -17.02 -1.38 5.66
CA CYS A 20 -18.15 -2.17 5.17
C CYS A 20 -19.47 -1.87 5.89
N ALA A 21 -19.42 -1.19 7.04
CA ALA A 21 -20.54 -1.14 8.00
C ALA A 21 -21.85 -0.55 7.46
N ARG A 22 -21.77 0.33 6.46
CA ARG A 22 -22.95 1.05 5.97
C ARG A 22 -23.23 0.85 4.49
N ASN A 23 -22.53 -0.06 3.85
CA ASN A 23 -22.73 -0.30 2.43
C ASN A 23 -23.11 -1.75 2.18
N THR A 24 -24.40 -1.99 1.99
CA THR A 24 -24.93 -3.32 1.78
C THR A 24 -24.75 -3.83 0.34
N SER A 25 -24.16 -3.00 -0.54
CA SER A 25 -23.85 -3.39 -1.92
C SER A 25 -22.50 -4.10 -2.04
N ILE A 26 -21.71 -4.10 -0.98
CA ILE A 26 -20.41 -4.78 -0.96
C ILE A 26 -20.63 -6.29 -0.88
N GLY A 27 -20.15 -7.01 -1.89
CA GLY A 27 -20.18 -8.48 -1.91
C GLY A 27 -18.82 -9.10 -1.71
N GLY A 28 -17.74 -8.35 -1.95
CA GLY A 28 -16.38 -8.85 -1.77
C GLY A 28 -15.43 -7.74 -1.31
N VAL A 29 -14.52 -8.11 -0.43
CA VAL A 29 -13.49 -7.22 0.09
C VAL A 29 -12.13 -7.88 -0.09
N CYS A 30 -11.17 -7.14 -0.64
CA CYS A 30 -9.79 -7.58 -0.73
C CYS A 30 -8.92 -6.64 0.10
N SER A 31 -8.02 -7.19 0.87
CA SER A 31 -7.07 -6.39 1.63
C SER A 31 -5.66 -6.91 1.43
N PHE A 32 -4.71 -5.99 1.41
CA PHE A 32 -3.29 -6.29 1.41
C PHE A 32 -2.64 -5.53 2.56
N ILE A 33 -1.81 -6.22 3.32
CA ILE A 33 -1.02 -5.62 4.39
C ILE A 33 0.44 -5.91 4.11
N GLY A 34 1.24 -4.85 3.99
CA GLY A 34 2.69 -4.99 3.86
C GLY A 34 3.36 -4.89 5.22
N LEU A 35 4.32 -5.75 5.47
CA LEU A 35 5.07 -5.78 6.72
C LEU A 35 6.55 -5.61 6.45
N VAL A 36 7.27 -5.09 7.44
CA VAL A 36 8.73 -5.03 7.39
C VAL A 36 9.28 -6.44 7.57
N ARG A 37 10.12 -6.88 6.62
CA ARG A 37 10.78 -8.19 6.69
C ARG A 37 12.15 -8.07 7.37
N GLU A 38 12.51 -9.07 8.13
CA GLU A 38 13.82 -9.15 8.78
C GLU A 38 14.96 -9.37 7.80
N THR A 39 14.71 -10.11 6.71
CA THR A 39 15.75 -10.45 5.73
C THR A 39 15.37 -9.93 4.36
N GLN A 40 16.28 -9.15 3.75
CA GLN A 40 16.15 -8.73 2.36
C GLN A 40 17.46 -9.00 1.62
N SER A 41 17.37 -9.65 0.45
CA SER A 41 18.53 -9.90 -0.42
C SER A 41 19.72 -10.50 0.32
N GLY A 42 19.46 -11.41 1.26
CA GLY A 42 20.49 -12.08 2.05
C GLY A 42 21.07 -11.27 3.20
N SER A 43 20.59 -10.06 3.42
CA SER A 43 21.05 -9.19 4.52
C SER A 43 19.98 -9.11 5.61
N SER A 44 20.44 -9.08 6.86
CA SER A 44 19.55 -8.87 8.01
C SER A 44 19.18 -7.39 8.12
N VAL A 45 17.89 -7.09 8.17
CA VAL A 45 17.37 -5.73 8.31
C VAL A 45 16.97 -5.51 9.77
N LYS A 46 17.61 -4.54 10.44
CA LYS A 46 17.31 -4.16 11.81
C LYS A 46 16.10 -3.26 11.90
N ALA A 47 16.00 -2.31 10.97
CA ALA A 47 14.92 -1.36 10.87
C ALA A 47 14.86 -0.79 9.46
N MET A 48 13.70 -0.27 9.11
CA MET A 48 13.48 0.42 7.86
C MET A 48 12.90 1.79 8.16
N THR A 49 13.34 2.81 7.42
CA THR A 49 12.75 4.14 7.50
C THR A 49 12.16 4.51 6.16
N LEU A 50 10.88 4.86 6.17
CA LEU A 50 10.17 5.36 4.99
C LEU A 50 9.99 6.86 5.11
N GLU A 51 10.27 7.55 4.01
CA GLU A 51 10.06 8.98 3.88
C GLU A 51 9.19 9.28 2.67
N HIS A 52 8.52 10.43 2.67
CA HIS A 52 7.67 10.84 1.56
C HIS A 52 7.66 12.35 1.40
N TYR A 53 7.22 12.81 0.24
CA TYR A 53 7.05 14.24 -0.03
C TYR A 53 5.68 14.71 0.46
N VAL A 54 5.65 15.46 1.55
CA VAL A 54 4.40 16.00 2.12
C VAL A 54 3.66 16.85 1.07
N GLY A 55 2.36 16.58 0.94
CA GLY A 55 1.50 17.23 -0.05
C GLY A 55 1.51 16.54 -1.41
N MET A 56 2.67 16.23 -1.96
CA MET A 56 2.77 15.53 -3.24
C MET A 56 2.28 14.08 -3.12
N THR A 57 2.67 13.39 -2.05
CA THR A 57 2.27 11.99 -1.84
C THR A 57 0.76 11.85 -1.78
N GLU A 58 0.09 12.71 -1.02
CA GLU A 58 -1.37 12.68 -0.90
C GLU A 58 -2.04 12.90 -2.25
N LYS A 59 -1.57 13.86 -3.03
CA LYS A 59 -2.11 14.14 -4.37
C LYS A 59 -1.95 12.96 -5.31
N GLN A 60 -0.79 12.32 -5.29
CA GLN A 60 -0.52 11.16 -6.15
C GLN A 60 -1.36 9.95 -5.74
N LEU A 61 -1.57 9.75 -4.45
CA LEU A 61 -2.43 8.67 -3.97
C LEU A 61 -3.89 8.89 -4.33
N VAL A 62 -4.39 10.12 -4.22
CA VAL A 62 -5.75 10.45 -4.68
C VAL A 62 -5.90 10.16 -6.16
N LYS A 63 -4.92 10.54 -6.95
CA LYS A 63 -4.94 10.34 -8.41
C LYS A 63 -5.01 8.86 -8.78
N ILE A 64 -4.20 8.01 -8.12
CA ILE A 64 -4.22 6.58 -8.42
C ILE A 64 -5.51 5.92 -7.93
N GLU A 65 -6.06 6.38 -6.82
CA GLU A 65 -7.36 5.91 -6.35
C GLU A 65 -8.46 6.24 -7.36
N GLU A 66 -8.47 7.46 -7.89
CA GLU A 66 -9.41 7.86 -8.94
C GLU A 66 -9.26 6.98 -10.20
N GLU A 67 -8.04 6.65 -10.58
CA GLU A 67 -7.79 5.76 -11.71
C GLU A 67 -8.35 4.36 -11.44
N ALA A 68 -8.21 3.84 -10.22
CA ALA A 68 -8.81 2.57 -9.85
C ALA A 68 -10.34 2.61 -9.94
N LEU A 69 -10.95 3.71 -9.52
CA LEU A 69 -12.38 3.92 -9.62
C LEU A 69 -12.89 3.97 -11.08
N ASP A 70 -12.08 4.53 -11.97
CA ASP A 70 -12.40 4.57 -13.38
C ASP A 70 -12.31 3.18 -14.03
N ARG A 71 -11.40 2.35 -13.57
CA ARG A 71 -11.16 1.01 -14.14
C ARG A 71 -12.11 -0.05 -13.61
N TRP A 72 -12.53 0.05 -12.35
CA TRP A 72 -13.35 -0.97 -11.70
C TRP A 72 -14.54 -0.37 -10.96
N PRO A 73 -15.66 -1.11 -10.89
CA PRO A 73 -16.83 -0.66 -10.14
C PRO A 73 -16.63 -0.89 -8.63
N LEU A 74 -15.85 -0.03 -8.00
CA LEU A 74 -15.57 -0.10 -6.57
C LEU A 74 -16.67 0.57 -5.76
N GLU A 75 -17.07 -0.06 -4.67
CA GLU A 75 -17.96 0.53 -3.67
C GLU A 75 -17.19 1.38 -2.68
N GLU A 76 -16.02 0.88 -2.25
CA GLU A 76 -15.14 1.59 -1.31
C GLU A 76 -13.68 1.24 -1.56
N SER A 77 -12.80 2.16 -1.17
CA SER A 77 -11.36 1.90 -1.12
C SER A 77 -10.74 2.62 0.07
N LEU A 78 -9.66 2.05 0.58
CA LEU A 78 -8.89 2.60 1.69
C LEU A 78 -7.42 2.32 1.46
N ILE A 79 -6.60 3.37 1.62
CA ILE A 79 -5.16 3.24 1.62
C ILE A 79 -4.65 3.92 2.89
N ILE A 80 -3.95 3.16 3.74
CA ILE A 80 -3.22 3.70 4.88
C ILE A 80 -1.77 3.37 4.65
N HIS A 81 -0.92 4.37 4.56
CA HIS A 81 0.51 4.19 4.38
C HIS A 81 1.26 4.86 5.52
N ARG A 82 2.08 4.07 6.20
CA ARG A 82 2.91 4.59 7.28
C ARG A 82 4.24 5.11 6.74
N TYR A 83 4.83 6.01 7.48
CA TYR A 83 6.17 6.51 7.24
C TYR A 83 6.93 6.60 8.57
N GLY A 84 8.23 6.86 8.51
CA GLY A 84 9.09 6.87 9.68
C GLY A 84 9.80 5.54 9.89
N ARG A 85 10.43 5.39 11.04
CA ARG A 85 11.20 4.18 11.37
C ARG A 85 10.30 3.05 11.83
N MET A 86 10.50 1.88 11.24
CA MET A 86 9.74 0.66 11.57
C MET A 86 10.70 -0.53 11.68
N VAL A 87 10.42 -1.43 12.60
CA VAL A 87 11.22 -2.64 12.81
C VAL A 87 10.50 -3.85 12.20
N PRO A 88 11.22 -4.99 12.00
CA PRO A 88 10.61 -6.19 11.42
C PRO A 88 9.30 -6.57 12.09
N SER A 89 8.35 -7.04 11.30
CA SER A 89 6.97 -7.39 11.65
C SER A 89 6.03 -6.21 11.83
N GLU A 90 6.51 -4.97 11.84
CA GLU A 90 5.60 -3.82 11.86
C GLU A 90 4.88 -3.67 10.53
N GLN A 91 3.65 -3.22 10.60
CA GLN A 91 2.81 -2.97 9.42
C GLN A 91 3.26 -1.69 8.73
N ILE A 92 3.38 -1.73 7.41
CA ILE A 92 3.79 -0.58 6.59
C ILE A 92 2.58 0.05 5.91
N VAL A 93 1.74 -0.78 5.31
CA VAL A 93 0.69 -0.32 4.41
C VAL A 93 -0.51 -1.24 4.52
N LEU A 94 -1.69 -0.64 4.41
CA LEU A 94 -2.96 -1.34 4.25
C LEU A 94 -3.64 -0.80 3.01
N VAL A 95 -4.01 -1.70 2.10
CA VAL A 95 -4.89 -1.37 0.98
C VAL A 95 -6.12 -2.24 1.09
N VAL A 96 -7.29 -1.61 1.04
CA VAL A 96 -8.58 -2.33 1.06
C VAL A 96 -9.38 -1.85 -0.13
N THR A 97 -9.92 -2.79 -0.89
CA THR A 97 -10.85 -2.50 -1.97
C THR A 97 -12.09 -3.35 -1.77
N ALA A 98 -13.26 -2.75 -2.01
CA ALA A 98 -14.54 -3.41 -1.84
C ALA A 98 -15.41 -3.18 -3.08
N SER A 99 -16.04 -4.24 -3.55
CA SER A 99 -16.90 -4.19 -4.72
C SER A 99 -18.05 -5.17 -4.56
N ALA A 100 -19.04 -5.10 -5.44
CA ALA A 100 -20.13 -6.07 -5.45
C ALA A 100 -19.62 -7.49 -5.73
N HIS A 101 -18.56 -7.62 -6.53
CA HIS A 101 -17.99 -8.91 -6.94
C HIS A 101 -16.50 -8.99 -6.71
N ARG A 102 -16.00 -10.20 -6.47
CA ARG A 102 -14.59 -10.44 -6.09
C ARG A 102 -13.57 -10.03 -7.14
N LYS A 103 -13.89 -10.15 -8.43
CA LYS A 103 -12.93 -9.84 -9.50
C LYS A 103 -12.41 -8.41 -9.40
N ALA A 104 -13.31 -7.44 -9.33
CA ALA A 104 -12.92 -6.04 -9.20
C ALA A 104 -12.17 -5.77 -7.89
N ALA A 105 -12.57 -6.42 -6.81
CA ALA A 105 -11.90 -6.27 -5.53
C ALA A 105 -10.45 -6.76 -5.59
N PHE A 106 -10.21 -7.95 -6.15
CA PHE A 106 -8.86 -8.49 -6.30
C PHE A 106 -7.99 -7.65 -7.23
N GLU A 107 -8.50 -7.35 -8.43
CA GLU A 107 -7.71 -6.64 -9.44
C GLU A 107 -7.35 -5.23 -9.00
N SER A 108 -8.30 -4.50 -8.43
CA SER A 108 -8.04 -3.14 -7.98
C SER A 108 -7.06 -3.09 -6.81
N CYS A 109 -7.15 -4.03 -5.89
CA CYS A 109 -6.20 -4.11 -4.77
C CYS A 109 -4.78 -4.34 -5.28
N GLU A 110 -4.61 -5.29 -6.18
CA GLU A 110 -3.31 -5.58 -6.80
C GLU A 110 -2.77 -4.39 -7.59
N PHE A 111 -3.61 -3.74 -8.37
CA PHE A 111 -3.26 -2.52 -9.10
C PHE A 111 -2.71 -1.43 -8.19
N LEU A 112 -3.40 -1.15 -7.09
CA LEU A 112 -2.98 -0.13 -6.14
C LEU A 112 -1.65 -0.48 -5.48
N ILE A 113 -1.45 -1.74 -5.10
CA ILE A 113 -0.18 -2.19 -4.51
C ILE A 113 0.97 -2.11 -5.52
N ASP A 114 0.75 -2.52 -6.76
CA ASP A 114 1.78 -2.43 -7.79
C ASP A 114 2.24 -0.98 -8.00
N TRP A 115 1.29 -0.05 -7.99
CA TRP A 115 1.60 1.37 -8.10
C TRP A 115 2.36 1.88 -6.87
N LEU A 116 1.90 1.51 -5.67
CA LEU A 116 2.55 1.93 -4.42
C LEU A 116 4.00 1.44 -4.32
N LYS A 117 4.28 0.28 -4.87
CA LYS A 117 5.64 -0.30 -4.85
C LYS A 117 6.58 0.35 -5.85
N THR A 118 6.09 1.07 -6.83
CA THR A 118 6.91 1.56 -7.95
C THR A 118 6.86 3.07 -8.15
N LYS A 119 5.68 3.65 -8.14
CA LYS A 119 5.47 5.05 -8.57
C LYS A 119 5.10 6.01 -7.46
N ALA A 120 4.74 5.49 -6.30
CA ALA A 120 4.43 6.36 -5.16
C ALA A 120 5.69 7.11 -4.71
N PRO A 121 5.58 8.39 -4.33
CA PRO A 121 6.74 9.18 -3.93
C PRO A 121 7.18 8.87 -2.50
N PHE A 122 7.49 7.60 -2.26
CA PHE A 122 8.10 7.10 -1.04
C PHE A 122 9.50 6.61 -1.37
N TRP A 123 10.42 6.82 -0.44
CA TRP A 123 11.74 6.20 -0.51
C TRP A 123 12.06 5.59 0.84
N LYS A 124 12.86 4.54 0.82
CA LYS A 124 13.20 3.82 2.04
C LYS A 124 14.70 3.64 2.20
N SER A 125 15.14 3.68 3.46
CA SER A 125 16.46 3.28 3.87
C SER A 125 16.34 2.10 4.82
N GLU A 126 17.32 1.20 4.79
CA GLU A 126 17.39 0.05 5.68
C GLU A 126 18.63 0.13 6.57
N GLU A 127 18.45 -0.19 7.85
CA GLU A 127 19.54 -0.33 8.81
C GLU A 127 19.96 -1.79 8.83
N THR A 128 21.17 -2.06 8.37
CA THR A 128 21.76 -3.41 8.33
C THR A 128 23.04 -3.42 9.15
N PRO A 129 23.67 -4.61 9.38
CA PRO A 129 24.99 -4.65 10.04
C PRO A 129 26.07 -3.84 9.33
N LYS A 130 25.86 -3.51 8.04
CA LYS A 130 26.80 -2.70 7.24
C LYS A 130 26.51 -1.19 7.32
N GLY A 131 25.45 -0.79 8.06
CA GLY A 131 25.02 0.59 8.17
C GLY A 131 23.70 0.86 7.49
N LYS A 132 23.42 2.14 7.24
CA LYS A 132 22.16 2.61 6.67
C LYS A 132 22.27 2.73 5.17
N GLU A 133 21.40 2.06 4.41
CA GLU A 133 21.42 2.04 2.95
C GLU A 133 20.05 2.40 2.37
N TRP A 134 20.06 3.21 1.29
CA TRP A 134 18.85 3.47 0.52
C TRP A 134 18.52 2.27 -0.35
N VAL A 135 17.23 1.93 -0.45
CA VAL A 135 16.76 0.76 -1.19
C VAL A 135 16.00 1.20 -2.43
N GLN A 136 16.36 0.62 -3.58
CA GLN A 136 15.67 0.86 -4.84
C GLN A 136 14.50 -0.11 -5.02
N ALA A 137 13.51 0.30 -5.85
CA ALA A 137 12.40 -0.56 -6.23
C ALA A 137 12.93 -1.82 -6.93
N ARG A 138 12.27 -2.96 -6.70
CA ARG A 138 12.64 -4.22 -7.34
C ARG A 138 12.17 -4.24 -8.78
N ALA A 139 12.96 -4.82 -9.68
CA ALA A 139 12.59 -4.97 -11.09
C ALA A 139 11.28 -5.75 -11.27
N SER A 140 11.03 -6.75 -10.42
CA SER A 140 9.78 -7.51 -10.44
C SER A 140 8.56 -6.62 -10.13
N ASP A 141 8.72 -5.62 -9.27
CA ASP A 141 7.66 -4.68 -8.94
C ASP A 141 7.36 -3.76 -10.12
N ASP A 142 8.40 -3.29 -10.81
CA ASP A 142 8.24 -2.46 -12.01
C ASP A 142 7.53 -3.24 -13.13
N MET A 143 7.88 -4.50 -13.33
CA MET A 143 7.22 -5.36 -14.31
C MET A 143 5.75 -5.59 -13.95
N ALA A 144 5.44 -5.78 -12.67
CA ALA A 144 4.08 -5.95 -12.22
C ALA A 144 3.25 -4.69 -12.48
N ALA A 145 3.83 -3.50 -12.21
CA ALA A 145 3.16 -2.23 -12.46
C ALA A 145 2.93 -1.98 -13.97
N ASP A 146 3.89 -2.36 -14.80
CA ASP A 146 3.84 -2.11 -16.24
C ASP A 146 2.64 -2.78 -16.93
N ARG A 147 2.17 -3.91 -16.45
CA ARG A 147 1.01 -4.60 -17.01
C ARG A 147 -0.28 -3.77 -16.96
N TRP A 148 -0.34 -2.78 -16.09
CA TRP A 148 -1.52 -1.93 -15.91
C TRP A 148 -1.55 -0.71 -16.84
N GLN A 149 -0.54 -0.54 -17.69
CA GLN A 149 -0.45 0.61 -18.61
C GLN A 149 -1.37 0.52 -19.82
N LYS A 150 -2.21 -0.47 -19.89
CA LYS A 150 -3.15 -0.65 -21.00
C LYS A 150 -4.41 0.18 -20.86
#